data_409c51557d8b8291af7856306af476e8
#
_entry.id   409c51557d8b8291af7856306af476e8
#
_cell.length_a   1.000
_cell.length_b   1.000
_cell.length_c   1.000
_cell.angle_alpha   90.00
_cell.angle_beta   90.00
_cell.angle_gamma   90.00
#
_symmetry.space_group_name_H-M   'P 1'
#
loop_
_entity.id
_entity.type
_entity.pdbx_description
1 polymer ?
#
loop_
_entity_poly.entity_id
_entity_poly.type
_entity_poly.pdbx_seq_one_letter_code
_entity_poly.pdbx_strand_id
1 'polypeptide(L)'
;MSVTIKLNPERRAKYRQQGFWGDASLADYWHQTLQAMPEKIAVIDNRGTSYTYATLDRAASSLATWLISCGIEPGDRIAFQLPGWCEFTVIYLACLKTGAVSVPLLPSWREAELVWVLNKCQAKVLFAPTSFRNTRPIDLILPLRDQIPGLLEVVAVDKLSPATTAPALSQLLRDTPPLTKQVNVHGDELAAVLFTSGTEGKPKGVMLTHNNILSSERAYCARLNLTWLDTFLMPAPLGHATGFLHGVTAPFLIGARSVLLDIFNPLDCLALLQQERCTCVLGATPFVYDLLCTLQQQPHDISSLRFFLCGGTTIPKKIAQDCLQMGIKLLSVYGSTESSPHAVVNLDDPLSRVLNTDGFAAPGVEIKVVDKERNPLPYGEEGEEASRGPNVFMGYLDEPELSARALDEDGWYYSGDLCRMDADGYIKITGRKKDIIVRGGENISSREVEDILMQHPRIHDAAIVAMPDERLGERSCAYVVLKAAYGSLTLEEVIAFFGRKRVAKYKYPEHLVVVDSLPRNASGKIQKFLLRQDIIQRLGEEVAHC
;
A
#
# COMPACT_ATOMS: atom_id res chain seq x y z
N MET A 1 14.56 0.84 23.57
CA MET A 1 14.51 2.32 23.72
C MET A 1 13.12 2.76 23.27
N SER A 2 12.41 3.56 24.06
CA SER A 2 11.12 4.13 23.65
C SER A 2 11.40 5.11 22.50
N VAL A 3 10.74 4.90 21.38
CA VAL A 3 10.79 5.85 20.25
C VAL A 3 10.11 7.14 20.70
N THR A 4 10.89 8.21 20.91
CA THR A 4 10.32 9.50 21.31
C THR A 4 9.73 10.18 20.09
N ILE A 5 8.42 10.12 19.96
CA ILE A 5 7.68 10.80 18.90
C ILE A 5 7.61 12.30 19.24
N LYS A 6 8.28 13.13 18.45
CA LYS A 6 8.21 14.59 18.59
C LYS A 6 6.94 15.12 17.93
N LEU A 7 5.84 15.13 18.67
CA LEU A 7 4.62 15.82 18.25
C LEU A 7 4.75 17.33 18.47
N ASN A 8 4.47 18.13 17.43
CA ASN A 8 4.32 19.57 17.61
C ASN A 8 3.09 19.86 18.51
N PRO A 9 3.26 20.49 19.69
CA PRO A 9 2.18 20.67 20.66
C PRO A 9 0.99 21.46 20.11
N GLU A 10 1.24 22.49 19.29
CA GLU A 10 0.19 23.34 18.71
C GLU A 10 -0.65 22.56 17.69
N ARG A 11 -0.01 21.74 16.86
CA ARG A 11 -0.70 20.87 15.91
C ARG A 11 -1.53 19.81 16.62
N ARG A 12 -0.97 19.18 17.64
CA ARG A 12 -1.69 18.25 18.51
C ARG A 12 -2.95 18.88 19.08
N ALA A 13 -2.84 20.10 19.64
CA ALA A 13 -3.98 20.84 20.17
C ALA A 13 -5.01 21.14 19.07
N LYS A 14 -4.58 21.61 17.90
CA LYS A 14 -5.45 21.87 16.74
C LYS A 14 -6.25 20.64 16.33
N TYR A 15 -5.58 19.47 16.13
CA TYR A 15 -6.26 18.25 15.71
C TYR A 15 -7.22 17.70 16.77
N ARG A 16 -6.90 17.86 18.06
CA ARG A 16 -7.80 17.52 19.17
C ARG A 16 -9.03 18.45 19.22
N GLN A 17 -8.83 19.75 19.09
CA GLN A 17 -9.92 20.72 19.04
C GLN A 17 -10.88 20.47 17.86
N GLN A 18 -10.35 20.02 16.72
CA GLN A 18 -11.11 19.68 15.52
C GLN A 18 -11.75 18.28 15.58
N GLY A 19 -11.48 17.48 16.62
CA GLY A 19 -12.03 16.13 16.79
C GLY A 19 -11.39 15.04 15.91
N PHE A 20 -10.27 15.35 15.24
CA PHE A 20 -9.52 14.34 14.47
C PHE A 20 -8.70 13.44 15.39
N TRP A 21 -8.08 13.99 16.43
CA TRP A 21 -7.33 13.26 17.43
C TRP A 21 -8.06 13.23 18.77
N GLY A 22 -7.83 12.15 19.53
CA GLY A 22 -8.41 11.94 20.86
C GLY A 22 -7.49 11.12 21.75
N ASP A 23 -7.98 10.75 22.92
CA ASP A 23 -7.27 9.88 23.86
C ASP A 23 -7.50 8.41 23.54
N ALA A 24 -8.65 8.08 22.92
CA ALA A 24 -9.02 6.73 22.56
C ALA A 24 -8.06 6.11 21.52
N SER A 25 -7.69 4.87 21.76
CA SER A 25 -6.86 4.06 20.87
C SER A 25 -7.70 3.26 19.87
N LEU A 26 -7.07 2.60 18.92
CA LEU A 26 -7.71 1.63 18.03
C LEU A 26 -8.35 0.46 18.79
N ALA A 27 -7.78 0.06 19.93
CA ALA A 27 -8.36 -0.98 20.81
C ALA A 27 -9.69 -0.54 21.42
N ASP A 28 -9.85 0.73 21.77
CA ASP A 28 -11.10 1.27 22.30
C ASP A 28 -12.21 1.28 21.23
N TYR A 29 -11.89 1.67 19.99
CA TYR A 29 -12.82 1.60 18.86
C TYR A 29 -13.19 0.15 18.52
N TRP A 30 -12.22 -0.78 18.55
CA TRP A 30 -12.52 -2.21 18.42
C TRP A 30 -13.52 -2.67 19.47
N HIS A 31 -13.31 -2.30 20.74
CA HIS A 31 -14.19 -2.67 21.82
C HIS A 31 -15.63 -2.13 21.64
N GLN A 32 -15.78 -0.90 21.17
CA GLN A 32 -17.10 -0.32 20.87
C GLN A 32 -17.81 -1.12 19.76
N THR A 33 -17.11 -1.47 18.70
CA THR A 33 -17.67 -2.25 17.60
C THR A 33 -18.04 -3.66 18.06
N LEU A 34 -17.18 -4.32 18.83
CA LEU A 34 -17.45 -5.62 19.43
C LEU A 34 -18.73 -5.62 20.27
N GLN A 35 -18.91 -4.61 21.13
CA GLN A 35 -20.12 -4.51 21.95
C GLN A 35 -21.38 -4.31 21.10
N ALA A 36 -21.28 -3.56 20.00
CA ALA A 36 -22.41 -3.29 19.11
C ALA A 36 -22.82 -4.49 18.24
N MET A 37 -21.86 -5.31 17.82
CA MET A 37 -22.08 -6.34 16.77
C MET A 37 -21.32 -7.67 17.04
N PRO A 38 -21.44 -8.28 18.23
CA PRO A 38 -20.61 -9.43 18.62
C PRO A 38 -20.75 -10.64 17.68
N GLU A 39 -21.95 -10.92 17.19
CA GLU A 39 -22.25 -12.11 16.38
C GLU A 39 -22.06 -11.90 14.87
N LYS A 40 -21.81 -10.66 14.44
CA LYS A 40 -21.56 -10.38 13.02
C LYS A 40 -20.21 -10.96 12.60
N ILE A 41 -20.13 -11.53 11.38
CA ILE A 41 -18.86 -11.92 10.78
C ILE A 41 -18.01 -10.67 10.58
N ALA A 42 -16.83 -10.64 11.20
CA ALA A 42 -15.86 -9.56 11.09
C ALA A 42 -14.89 -9.79 9.93
N VAL A 43 -14.41 -11.02 9.77
CA VAL A 43 -13.42 -11.38 8.74
C VAL A 43 -13.64 -12.81 8.25
N ILE A 44 -13.41 -12.99 6.95
CA ILE A 44 -13.36 -14.31 6.29
C ILE A 44 -12.21 -14.29 5.29
N ASP A 45 -11.55 -15.45 5.07
CA ASP A 45 -10.53 -15.60 4.04
C ASP A 45 -10.92 -16.67 3.00
N ASN A 46 -10.22 -16.69 1.87
CA ASN A 46 -10.47 -17.64 0.78
C ASN A 46 -10.15 -19.12 1.12
N ARG A 47 -9.59 -19.40 2.30
CA ARG A 47 -9.41 -20.77 2.83
C ARG A 47 -10.66 -21.27 3.56
N GLY A 48 -11.71 -20.44 3.68
CA GLY A 48 -12.94 -20.75 4.41
C GLY A 48 -12.84 -20.52 5.91
N THR A 49 -11.76 -19.93 6.42
CA THR A 49 -11.66 -19.50 7.82
C THR A 49 -12.48 -18.24 8.01
N SER A 50 -13.29 -18.20 9.07
CA SER A 50 -14.10 -17.02 9.41
C SER A 50 -14.19 -16.82 10.92
N TYR A 51 -14.29 -15.54 11.31
CA TYR A 51 -14.51 -15.14 12.69
C TYR A 51 -15.64 -14.11 12.77
N THR A 52 -16.53 -14.28 13.78
CA THR A 52 -17.39 -13.17 14.23
C THR A 52 -16.55 -12.18 15.05
N TYR A 53 -17.09 -10.98 15.31
CA TYR A 53 -16.42 -10.03 16.21
C TYR A 53 -16.09 -10.66 17.56
N ALA A 54 -17.02 -11.43 18.15
CA ALA A 54 -16.82 -12.09 19.43
C ALA A 54 -15.76 -13.19 19.41
N THR A 55 -15.77 -14.06 18.39
CA THR A 55 -14.79 -15.15 18.28
C THR A 55 -13.40 -14.62 17.93
N LEU A 56 -13.31 -13.56 17.12
CA LEU A 56 -12.07 -12.88 16.78
C LEU A 56 -11.47 -12.22 18.03
N ASP A 57 -12.29 -11.52 18.81
CA ASP A 57 -11.87 -10.92 20.08
C ASP A 57 -11.32 -11.93 21.06
N ARG A 58 -12.00 -13.08 21.21
CA ARG A 58 -11.54 -14.17 22.07
C ARG A 58 -10.18 -14.69 21.63
N ALA A 59 -9.99 -14.95 20.33
CA ALA A 59 -8.73 -15.44 19.78
C ALA A 59 -7.60 -14.39 20.01
N ALA A 60 -7.85 -13.12 19.71
CA ALA A 60 -6.91 -12.05 19.96
C ALA A 60 -6.57 -11.86 21.44
N SER A 61 -7.57 -12.03 22.33
CA SER A 61 -7.37 -11.95 23.79
C SER A 61 -6.52 -13.11 24.32
N SER A 62 -6.70 -14.33 23.80
CA SER A 62 -5.84 -15.47 24.16
C SER A 62 -4.40 -15.22 23.71
N LEU A 63 -4.21 -14.75 22.50
CA LEU A 63 -2.87 -14.40 22.00
C LEU A 63 -2.24 -13.26 22.81
N ALA A 64 -3.01 -12.24 23.19
CA ALA A 64 -2.53 -11.15 24.03
C ALA A 64 -2.04 -11.63 25.39
N THR A 65 -2.76 -12.57 26.04
CA THR A 65 -2.29 -13.19 27.29
C THR A 65 -0.95 -13.91 27.10
N TRP A 66 -0.80 -14.66 26.01
CA TRP A 66 0.46 -15.33 25.71
C TRP A 66 1.60 -14.33 25.46
N LEU A 67 1.37 -13.28 24.68
CA LEU A 67 2.37 -12.24 24.44
C LEU A 67 2.85 -11.60 25.75
N ILE A 68 1.94 -11.26 26.66
CA ILE A 68 2.28 -10.74 28.00
C ILE A 68 3.09 -11.75 28.79
N SER A 69 2.76 -13.06 28.73
CA SER A 69 3.55 -14.10 29.41
C SER A 69 4.96 -14.28 28.84
N CYS A 70 5.18 -13.91 27.58
CA CYS A 70 6.51 -13.82 26.95
C CYS A 70 7.29 -12.55 27.32
N GLY A 71 6.75 -11.68 28.19
CA GLY A 71 7.37 -10.43 28.60
C GLY A 71 7.21 -9.28 27.61
N ILE A 72 6.18 -9.33 26.75
CA ILE A 72 5.86 -8.22 25.84
C ILE A 72 5.20 -7.09 26.63
N GLU A 73 5.75 -5.90 26.47
CA GLU A 73 5.31 -4.65 27.10
C GLU A 73 4.76 -3.67 26.05
N PRO A 74 3.97 -2.67 26.46
CA PRO A 74 3.53 -1.60 25.56
C PRO A 74 4.71 -0.94 24.84
N GLY A 75 4.57 -0.74 23.52
CA GLY A 75 5.60 -0.20 22.67
C GLY A 75 6.60 -1.23 22.12
N ASP A 76 6.57 -2.49 22.55
CA ASP A 76 7.34 -3.57 21.91
C ASP A 76 6.79 -3.87 20.51
N ARG A 77 7.67 -4.26 19.58
CA ARG A 77 7.32 -4.50 18.19
C ARG A 77 7.09 -5.98 17.94
N ILE A 78 5.92 -6.26 17.38
CA ILE A 78 5.50 -7.61 16.98
C ILE A 78 5.44 -7.65 15.46
N ALA A 79 6.29 -8.45 14.85
CA ALA A 79 6.35 -8.62 13.41
C ALA A 79 5.48 -9.81 12.97
N PHE A 80 4.81 -9.68 11.82
CA PHE A 80 4.03 -10.77 11.24
C PHE A 80 4.07 -10.74 9.72
N GLN A 81 4.62 -11.80 9.14
CA GLN A 81 4.78 -12.01 7.71
C GLN A 81 3.71 -12.98 7.22
N LEU A 82 2.49 -12.48 7.02
CA LEU A 82 1.36 -13.33 6.65
C LEU A 82 0.70 -12.90 5.34
N PRO A 83 0.17 -13.86 4.57
CA PRO A 83 -0.75 -13.58 3.48
C PRO A 83 -2.08 -12.99 3.97
N GLY A 84 -3.06 -12.81 3.06
CA GLY A 84 -4.42 -12.40 3.38
C GLY A 84 -5.20 -13.49 4.14
N TRP A 85 -4.77 -13.84 5.34
CA TRP A 85 -5.36 -14.83 6.23
C TRP A 85 -6.00 -14.19 7.44
N CYS A 86 -7.05 -14.80 7.98
CA CYS A 86 -7.73 -14.31 9.19
C CYS A 86 -6.81 -14.18 10.40
N GLU A 87 -5.79 -15.02 10.51
CA GLU A 87 -4.79 -14.98 11.58
C GLU A 87 -4.02 -13.66 11.63
N PHE A 88 -3.86 -12.97 10.49
CA PHE A 88 -3.29 -11.63 10.45
C PHE A 88 -4.10 -10.68 11.34
N THR A 89 -5.43 -10.71 11.24
CA THR A 89 -6.32 -9.87 12.05
C THR A 89 -6.28 -10.24 13.52
N VAL A 90 -6.19 -11.56 13.84
CA VAL A 90 -6.01 -12.04 15.22
C VAL A 90 -4.75 -11.45 15.85
N ILE A 91 -3.62 -11.51 15.14
CA ILE A 91 -2.32 -10.99 15.63
C ILE A 91 -2.37 -9.48 15.78
N TYR A 92 -2.92 -8.77 14.79
CA TYR A 92 -3.05 -7.31 14.85
C TYR A 92 -3.86 -6.88 16.08
N LEU A 93 -5.01 -7.49 16.32
CA LEU A 93 -5.83 -7.17 17.48
C LEU A 93 -5.15 -7.53 18.81
N ALA A 94 -4.36 -8.61 18.85
CA ALA A 94 -3.56 -8.94 20.02
C ALA A 94 -2.51 -7.87 20.32
N CYS A 95 -1.87 -7.30 19.28
CA CYS A 95 -0.99 -6.14 19.45
C CYS A 95 -1.73 -4.93 20.04
N LEU A 96 -2.93 -4.62 19.52
CA LEU A 96 -3.74 -3.51 20.06
C LEU A 96 -4.12 -3.72 21.53
N LYS A 97 -4.45 -4.96 21.93
CA LYS A 97 -4.83 -5.31 23.31
C LYS A 97 -3.66 -5.26 24.31
N THR A 98 -2.44 -5.46 23.84
CA THR A 98 -1.22 -5.42 24.66
C THR A 98 -0.50 -4.07 24.62
N GLY A 99 -0.91 -3.16 23.74
CA GLY A 99 -0.19 -1.92 23.47
C GLY A 99 1.11 -2.14 22.68
N ALA A 100 1.30 -3.31 22.11
CA ALA A 100 2.45 -3.60 21.25
C ALA A 100 2.27 -2.94 19.87
N VAL A 101 3.38 -2.56 19.25
CA VAL A 101 3.42 -1.94 17.93
C VAL A 101 3.40 -3.03 16.84
N SER A 102 2.44 -2.93 15.95
CA SER A 102 2.28 -3.85 14.82
C SER A 102 3.32 -3.58 13.74
N VAL A 103 4.00 -4.63 13.27
CA VAL A 103 4.96 -4.57 12.17
C VAL A 103 4.57 -5.60 11.11
N PRO A 104 3.56 -5.30 10.27
CA PRO A 104 3.16 -6.19 9.19
C PRO A 104 4.21 -6.21 8.08
N LEU A 105 4.57 -7.42 7.62
CA LEU A 105 5.62 -7.65 6.64
C LEU A 105 5.06 -8.29 5.37
N LEU A 106 5.65 -7.97 4.22
CA LEU A 106 5.25 -8.55 2.96
C LEU A 106 5.65 -10.03 2.88
N PRO A 107 4.74 -10.93 2.46
CA PRO A 107 5.04 -12.36 2.28
C PRO A 107 6.14 -12.63 1.24
N SER A 108 6.42 -11.68 0.36
CA SER A 108 7.46 -11.77 -0.68
C SER A 108 8.88 -11.55 -0.17
N TRP A 109 9.07 -10.99 1.02
CA TRP A 109 10.40 -10.73 1.58
C TRP A 109 11.12 -12.03 1.95
N ARG A 110 12.44 -12.00 1.80
CA ARG A 110 13.36 -13.10 2.04
C ARG A 110 14.33 -12.75 3.17
N GLU A 111 15.34 -13.57 3.35
CA GLU A 111 16.29 -13.50 4.45
C GLU A 111 16.89 -12.09 4.63
N ALA A 112 17.36 -11.48 3.56
CA ALA A 112 18.05 -10.19 3.62
C ALA A 112 17.15 -9.06 4.12
N GLU A 113 15.93 -8.96 3.58
CA GLU A 113 14.95 -7.96 4.02
C GLU A 113 14.47 -8.25 5.44
N LEU A 114 14.21 -9.52 5.76
CA LEU A 114 13.71 -9.92 7.08
C LEU A 114 14.73 -9.65 8.18
N VAL A 115 15.98 -10.05 8.00
CA VAL A 115 17.05 -9.76 8.98
C VAL A 115 17.20 -8.24 9.18
N TRP A 116 17.20 -7.47 8.07
CA TRP A 116 17.28 -6.02 8.14
C TRP A 116 16.12 -5.41 8.92
N VAL A 117 14.88 -5.72 8.54
CA VAL A 117 13.68 -5.11 9.12
C VAL A 117 13.51 -5.51 10.58
N LEU A 118 13.68 -6.79 10.93
CA LEU A 118 13.53 -7.28 12.29
C LEU A 118 14.56 -6.66 13.25
N ASN A 119 15.79 -6.48 12.81
CA ASN A 119 16.80 -5.75 13.58
C ASN A 119 16.48 -4.25 13.67
N LYS A 120 16.10 -3.62 12.54
CA LYS A 120 15.79 -2.18 12.51
C LYS A 120 14.64 -1.83 13.45
N CYS A 121 13.58 -2.63 13.48
CA CYS A 121 12.46 -2.40 14.39
C CYS A 121 12.64 -3.07 15.75
N GLN A 122 13.73 -3.81 15.99
CA GLN A 122 13.97 -4.57 17.22
C GLN A 122 12.76 -5.46 17.59
N ALA A 123 12.27 -6.23 16.61
CA ALA A 123 11.12 -7.09 16.80
C ALA A 123 11.35 -8.10 17.92
N LYS A 124 10.36 -8.27 18.80
CA LYS A 124 10.39 -9.23 19.91
C LYS A 124 9.81 -10.59 19.52
N VAL A 125 8.75 -10.59 18.71
CA VAL A 125 8.09 -11.81 18.24
C VAL A 125 7.89 -11.68 16.73
N LEU A 126 8.08 -12.80 16.03
CA LEU A 126 7.74 -12.94 14.61
C LEU A 126 6.72 -14.06 14.43
N PHE A 127 5.62 -13.75 13.76
CA PHE A 127 4.66 -14.73 13.24
C PHE A 127 4.90 -14.94 11.75
N ALA A 128 5.02 -16.20 11.32
CA ALA A 128 5.20 -16.54 9.92
C ALA A 128 4.54 -17.87 9.56
N PRO A 129 4.08 -18.09 8.31
CA PRO A 129 3.48 -19.34 7.90
C PRO A 129 4.54 -20.45 7.80
N THR A 130 4.12 -21.69 8.07
CA THR A 130 4.96 -22.88 7.83
C THR A 130 5.21 -23.09 6.35
N SER A 131 4.22 -22.78 5.52
CA SER A 131 4.33 -22.82 4.06
C SER A 131 3.42 -21.78 3.42
N PHE A 132 3.91 -21.14 2.37
CA PHE A 132 3.12 -20.24 1.51
C PHE A 132 3.69 -20.24 0.11
N ARG A 133 2.87 -20.59 -0.90
CA ARG A 133 3.33 -20.86 -2.27
C ARG A 133 4.46 -21.90 -2.25
N ASN A 134 5.55 -21.61 -2.94
CA ASN A 134 6.73 -22.50 -3.01
C ASN A 134 7.79 -22.16 -1.94
N THR A 135 7.39 -21.53 -0.82
CA THR A 135 8.32 -21.11 0.23
C THR A 135 7.90 -21.64 1.60
N ARG A 136 8.86 -21.73 2.50
CA ARG A 136 8.69 -22.12 3.89
C ARG A 136 9.28 -21.04 4.79
N PRO A 137 8.55 -19.93 5.05
CA PRO A 137 9.08 -18.76 5.75
C PRO A 137 9.65 -19.08 7.13
N ILE A 138 9.02 -19.95 7.89
CA ILE A 138 9.55 -20.40 9.20
C ILE A 138 10.94 -21.02 9.05
N ASP A 139 11.13 -21.89 8.07
CA ASP A 139 12.42 -22.59 7.87
C ASP A 139 13.52 -21.64 7.39
N LEU A 140 13.14 -20.51 6.76
CA LEU A 140 14.08 -19.45 6.38
C LEU A 140 14.55 -18.64 7.59
N ILE A 141 13.67 -18.40 8.56
CA ILE A 141 13.95 -17.49 9.70
C ILE A 141 14.62 -18.20 10.88
N LEU A 142 14.23 -19.42 11.19
CA LEU A 142 14.78 -20.14 12.36
C LEU A 142 16.31 -20.21 12.35
N PRO A 143 17.00 -20.51 11.22
CA PRO A 143 18.46 -20.52 11.17
C PRO A 143 19.11 -19.12 11.31
N LEU A 144 18.34 -18.05 11.10
CA LEU A 144 18.84 -16.66 11.16
C LEU A 144 18.61 -16.01 12.52
N ARG A 145 18.03 -16.74 13.49
CA ARG A 145 17.69 -16.19 14.82
C ARG A 145 18.88 -15.54 15.52
N ASP A 146 20.07 -16.15 15.42
CA ASP A 146 21.30 -15.59 16.00
C ASP A 146 21.71 -14.24 15.40
N GLN A 147 21.24 -13.93 14.19
CA GLN A 147 21.47 -12.63 13.54
C GLN A 147 20.44 -11.58 13.97
N ILE A 148 19.44 -11.95 14.79
CA ILE A 148 18.34 -11.10 15.25
C ILE A 148 18.26 -11.18 16.79
N PRO A 149 19.22 -10.62 17.52
CA PRO A 149 19.36 -10.83 18.97
C PRO A 149 18.18 -10.30 19.80
N GLY A 150 17.37 -9.40 19.21
CA GLY A 150 16.14 -8.88 19.86
C GLY A 150 14.95 -9.84 19.82
N LEU A 151 14.99 -10.86 18.97
CA LEU A 151 13.87 -11.76 18.71
C LEU A 151 13.74 -12.84 19.80
N LEU A 152 12.72 -12.74 20.64
CA LEU A 152 12.46 -13.68 21.73
C LEU A 152 11.82 -14.96 21.19
N GLU A 153 10.78 -14.81 20.36
CA GLU A 153 9.99 -15.94 19.86
C GLU A 153 9.71 -15.85 18.35
N VAL A 154 9.63 -17.03 17.72
CA VAL A 154 9.13 -17.19 16.35
C VAL A 154 7.95 -18.16 16.42
N VAL A 155 6.77 -17.73 15.95
CA VAL A 155 5.52 -18.49 16.03
C VAL A 155 5.09 -18.93 14.63
N ALA A 156 4.84 -20.21 14.50
CA ALA A 156 4.34 -20.80 13.27
C ALA A 156 2.83 -20.56 13.14
N VAL A 157 2.41 -20.01 12.01
CA VAL A 157 1.01 -19.89 11.63
C VAL A 157 0.69 -20.97 10.61
N ASP A 158 -0.40 -21.71 10.83
CA ASP A 158 -0.81 -22.88 10.07
C ASP A 158 -0.30 -24.23 10.66
N LYS A 159 -0.55 -25.36 9.99
CA LYS A 159 -0.21 -26.69 10.50
C LYS A 159 1.30 -26.87 10.63
N LEU A 160 1.74 -27.28 11.82
CA LEU A 160 3.14 -27.60 12.06
C LEU A 160 3.63 -28.74 11.16
N SER A 161 4.79 -28.58 10.57
CA SER A 161 5.57 -29.72 10.09
C SER A 161 6.16 -30.46 11.28
N PRO A 162 6.26 -31.81 11.28
CA PRO A 162 6.87 -32.59 12.36
C PRO A 162 8.29 -32.15 12.74
N ALA A 163 8.99 -31.46 11.85
CA ALA A 163 10.36 -30.96 12.08
C ALA A 163 10.42 -29.53 12.66
N THR A 164 9.30 -28.84 12.86
CA THR A 164 9.30 -27.45 13.34
C THR A 164 9.24 -27.41 14.86
N THR A 165 10.25 -26.77 15.48
CA THR A 165 10.32 -26.57 16.94
C THR A 165 9.59 -25.31 17.42
N ALA A 166 9.14 -24.45 16.52
CA ALA A 166 8.40 -23.23 16.84
C ALA A 166 6.99 -23.55 17.40
N PRO A 167 6.47 -22.78 18.38
CA PRO A 167 5.09 -22.93 18.84
C PRO A 167 4.10 -22.63 17.71
N ALA A 168 2.97 -23.35 17.69
CA ALA A 168 1.90 -23.12 16.72
C ALA A 168 0.89 -22.12 17.23
N LEU A 169 0.52 -21.11 16.42
CA LEU A 169 -0.52 -20.15 16.78
C LEU A 169 -1.83 -20.85 17.17
N SER A 170 -2.26 -21.86 16.41
CA SER A 170 -3.48 -22.59 16.69
C SER A 170 -3.49 -23.29 18.06
N GLN A 171 -2.32 -23.73 18.54
CA GLN A 171 -2.16 -24.32 19.88
C GLN A 171 -2.22 -23.21 20.94
N LEU A 172 -1.50 -22.10 20.74
CA LEU A 172 -1.51 -20.96 21.66
C LEU A 172 -2.94 -20.44 21.90
N LEU A 173 -3.74 -20.33 20.82
CA LEU A 173 -5.13 -19.86 20.91
C LEU A 173 -6.04 -20.81 21.68
N ARG A 174 -5.77 -22.13 21.68
CA ARG A 174 -6.55 -23.13 22.46
C ARG A 174 -6.15 -23.19 23.92
N ASP A 175 -4.83 -23.14 24.18
CA ASP A 175 -4.26 -23.51 25.49
C ASP A 175 -4.14 -22.29 26.41
N THR A 176 -4.24 -21.06 25.85
CA THR A 176 -4.08 -19.81 26.62
C THR A 176 -5.46 -19.20 26.93
N PRO A 177 -5.76 -18.87 28.19
CA PRO A 177 -7.02 -18.21 28.55
C PRO A 177 -7.06 -16.78 27.98
N PRO A 178 -8.28 -16.31 27.60
CA PRO A 178 -8.42 -14.94 27.09
C PRO A 178 -8.02 -13.88 28.13
N LEU A 179 -7.43 -12.79 27.66
CA LEU A 179 -7.11 -11.61 28.47
C LEU A 179 -8.41 -10.98 29.03
N THR A 180 -8.46 -10.78 30.32
CA THR A 180 -9.64 -10.22 31.01
C THR A 180 -9.67 -8.70 31.00
N LYS A 181 -8.50 -8.06 30.88
CA LYS A 181 -8.36 -6.59 30.87
C LYS A 181 -7.28 -6.18 29.90
N GLN A 182 -7.65 -5.43 28.86
CA GLN A 182 -6.67 -4.88 27.93
C GLN A 182 -5.79 -3.83 28.59
N VAL A 183 -4.60 -3.63 28.04
CA VAL A 183 -3.68 -2.56 28.44
C VAL A 183 -4.25 -1.23 27.98
N ASN A 184 -4.16 -0.21 28.84
CA ASN A 184 -4.58 1.13 28.47
C ASN A 184 -3.50 1.78 27.60
N VAL A 185 -3.87 2.20 26.39
CA VAL A 185 -2.99 2.81 25.38
C VAL A 185 -3.61 4.12 24.95
N HIS A 186 -2.78 5.16 24.89
CA HIS A 186 -3.24 6.49 24.47
C HIS A 186 -3.22 6.64 22.94
N GLY A 187 -4.16 7.41 22.39
CA GLY A 187 -4.26 7.65 20.93
C GLY A 187 -3.00 8.22 20.27
N ASP A 188 -2.14 8.89 21.04
CA ASP A 188 -0.88 9.44 20.53
C ASP A 188 0.29 8.43 20.54
N GLU A 189 0.10 7.23 21.09
CA GLU A 189 1.14 6.19 21.09
C GLU A 189 1.27 5.53 19.71
N LEU A 190 2.43 4.93 19.48
CA LEU A 190 2.73 4.26 18.21
C LEU A 190 1.90 2.98 18.09
N ALA A 191 1.13 2.87 17.02
CA ALA A 191 0.28 1.70 16.74
C ALA A 191 0.93 0.75 15.72
N ALA A 192 1.64 1.29 14.74
CA ALA A 192 2.25 0.50 13.68
C ALA A 192 3.53 1.12 13.12
N VAL A 193 4.40 0.25 12.62
CA VAL A 193 5.53 0.61 11.75
C VAL A 193 5.36 -0.14 10.45
N LEU A 194 5.08 0.60 9.37
CA LEU A 194 4.90 0.04 8.04
C LEU A 194 6.17 0.25 7.22
N PHE A 195 6.78 -0.84 6.77
CA PHE A 195 7.98 -0.73 5.97
C PHE A 195 7.68 -0.56 4.49
N THR A 196 8.22 0.49 3.88
CA THR A 196 8.11 0.75 2.44
C THR A 196 9.35 0.25 1.71
N SER A 197 9.16 -0.26 0.49
CA SER A 197 10.28 -0.54 -0.40
C SER A 197 10.94 0.78 -0.78
N GLY A 198 12.01 1.12 -0.11
CA GLY A 198 12.81 2.31 -0.40
C GLY A 198 13.35 2.27 -1.83
N THR A 199 13.36 3.42 -2.50
CA THR A 199 13.92 3.56 -3.86
C THR A 199 15.44 3.52 -3.89
N GLU A 200 16.08 3.52 -2.72
CA GLU A 200 17.53 3.51 -2.51
C GLU A 200 18.03 2.17 -1.90
N GLY A 201 17.20 1.13 -1.95
CA GLY A 201 17.59 -0.25 -1.66
C GLY A 201 17.12 -0.83 -0.33
N LYS A 202 17.09 -0.11 0.78
CA LYS A 202 16.66 -0.66 2.08
C LYS A 202 15.25 -0.18 2.47
N PRO A 203 14.39 -1.04 3.04
CA PRO A 203 13.07 -0.65 3.51
C PRO A 203 13.14 0.41 4.61
N LYS A 204 12.22 1.40 4.57
CA LYS A 204 12.09 2.48 5.56
C LYS A 204 10.87 2.23 6.42
N GLY A 205 11.01 2.33 7.74
CA GLY A 205 9.89 2.11 8.68
C GLY A 205 9.10 3.39 8.92
N VAL A 206 7.90 3.47 8.39
CA VAL A 206 6.96 4.58 8.56
C VAL A 206 6.23 4.43 9.89
N MET A 207 6.37 5.40 10.79
CA MET A 207 5.77 5.38 12.13
C MET A 207 4.37 6.01 12.13
N LEU A 208 3.35 5.23 12.54
CA LEU A 208 1.96 5.66 12.63
C LEU A 208 1.43 5.49 14.05
N THR A 209 0.88 6.56 14.63
CA THR A 209 0.16 6.51 15.90
C THR A 209 -1.26 5.98 15.70
N HIS A 210 -1.93 5.62 16.81
CA HIS A 210 -3.36 5.31 16.77
C HIS A 210 -4.16 6.46 16.16
N ASN A 211 -3.86 7.70 16.55
CA ASN A 211 -4.53 8.90 16.05
C ASN A 211 -4.31 9.13 14.54
N ASN A 212 -3.10 8.86 13.99
CA ASN A 212 -2.88 8.95 12.55
C ASN A 212 -3.78 7.97 11.79
N ILE A 213 -3.82 6.71 12.22
CA ILE A 213 -4.61 5.65 11.59
C ILE A 213 -6.11 5.94 11.74
N LEU A 214 -6.58 6.30 12.94
CA LEU A 214 -7.98 6.64 13.19
C LEU A 214 -8.45 7.79 12.31
N SER A 215 -7.64 8.86 12.21
CA SER A 215 -7.98 10.02 11.39
C SER A 215 -8.09 9.67 9.92
N SER A 216 -7.11 8.91 9.41
CA SER A 216 -7.09 8.44 8.03
C SER A 216 -8.31 7.60 7.70
N GLU A 217 -8.53 6.51 8.47
CA GLU A 217 -9.56 5.53 8.11
C GLU A 217 -10.98 6.06 8.33
N ARG A 218 -11.18 6.92 9.32
CA ARG A 218 -12.48 7.60 9.51
C ARG A 218 -12.76 8.57 8.37
N ALA A 219 -11.76 9.37 7.94
CA ALA A 219 -11.89 10.27 6.79
C ALA A 219 -12.17 9.51 5.49
N TYR A 220 -11.46 8.39 5.27
CA TYR A 220 -11.64 7.48 4.16
C TYR A 220 -13.07 6.89 4.13
N CYS A 221 -13.52 6.32 5.24
CA CYS A 221 -14.86 5.73 5.32
C CYS A 221 -15.97 6.78 5.12
N ALA A 222 -15.82 7.96 5.72
CA ALA A 222 -16.78 9.05 5.55
C ALA A 222 -16.86 9.53 4.09
N ARG A 223 -15.71 9.69 3.40
CA ARG A 223 -15.64 10.14 2.02
C ARG A 223 -16.34 9.19 1.03
N LEU A 224 -16.27 7.90 1.30
CA LEU A 224 -16.84 6.86 0.44
C LEU A 224 -18.22 6.37 0.93
N ASN A 225 -18.81 7.04 1.92
CA ASN A 225 -20.08 6.63 2.53
C ASN A 225 -20.10 5.14 2.89
N LEU A 226 -19.00 4.67 3.50
CA LEU A 226 -18.87 3.29 3.97
C LEU A 226 -19.51 3.15 5.36
N THR A 227 -20.20 2.04 5.56
CA THR A 227 -20.97 1.75 6.76
C THR A 227 -20.79 0.30 7.21
N TRP A 228 -21.37 -0.06 8.33
CA TRP A 228 -21.40 -1.42 8.83
C TRP A 228 -22.09 -2.43 7.88
N LEU A 229 -22.86 -1.97 6.88
CA LEU A 229 -23.49 -2.81 5.86
C LEU A 229 -22.50 -3.24 4.77
N ASP A 230 -21.35 -2.59 4.68
CA ASP A 230 -20.39 -2.87 3.61
C ASP A 230 -19.61 -4.17 3.87
N THR A 231 -19.18 -4.77 2.77
CA THR A 231 -18.28 -5.93 2.74
C THR A 231 -17.10 -5.58 1.85
N PHE A 232 -15.93 -5.54 2.46
CA PHE A 232 -14.67 -5.16 1.81
C PHE A 232 -13.99 -6.38 1.24
N LEU A 233 -13.74 -6.45 -0.05
CA LEU A 233 -12.84 -7.44 -0.63
C LEU A 233 -11.44 -6.85 -0.76
N MET A 234 -10.47 -7.51 -0.12
CA MET A 234 -9.07 -7.07 -0.09
C MET A 234 -8.17 -8.08 -0.83
N PRO A 235 -7.87 -7.84 -2.12
CA PRO A 235 -6.93 -8.66 -2.88
C PRO A 235 -5.46 -8.23 -2.71
N ALA A 236 -5.21 -7.05 -2.11
CA ALA A 236 -3.86 -6.54 -1.90
C ALA A 236 -3.20 -7.17 -0.66
N PRO A 237 -1.86 -7.33 -0.65
CA PRO A 237 -1.14 -7.87 0.50
C PRO A 237 -1.37 -7.07 1.78
N LEU A 238 -1.66 -7.76 2.89
CA LEU A 238 -1.91 -7.13 4.18
C LEU A 238 -0.66 -6.52 4.83
N GLY A 239 0.54 -6.94 4.43
CA GLY A 239 1.80 -6.31 4.83
C GLY A 239 2.07 -4.95 4.15
N HIS A 240 1.21 -4.52 3.21
CA HIS A 240 1.24 -3.21 2.59
C HIS A 240 0.21 -2.29 3.24
N ALA A 241 0.48 -0.97 3.27
CA ALA A 241 -0.44 0.02 3.85
C ALA A 241 -1.89 -0.13 3.36
N THR A 242 -2.09 -0.37 2.06
CA THR A 242 -3.42 -0.60 1.47
C THR A 242 -4.16 -1.76 2.14
N GLY A 243 -3.52 -2.92 2.28
CA GLY A 243 -4.14 -4.09 2.90
C GLY A 243 -4.34 -3.92 4.40
N PHE A 244 -3.33 -3.39 5.10
CA PHE A 244 -3.36 -3.17 6.54
C PHE A 244 -4.41 -2.14 6.97
N LEU A 245 -4.41 -0.98 6.34
CA LEU A 245 -5.32 0.11 6.70
C LEU A 245 -6.74 -0.17 6.22
N HIS A 246 -6.93 -0.42 4.92
CA HIS A 246 -8.27 -0.48 4.32
C HIS A 246 -8.88 -1.88 4.29
N GLY A 247 -8.06 -2.94 4.33
CA GLY A 247 -8.55 -4.32 4.35
C GLY A 247 -8.84 -4.86 5.74
N VAL A 248 -8.16 -4.33 6.76
CA VAL A 248 -8.29 -4.82 8.13
C VAL A 248 -8.79 -3.72 9.06
N THR A 249 -8.14 -2.54 9.09
CA THR A 249 -8.46 -1.50 10.08
C THR A 249 -9.77 -0.78 9.78
N ALA A 250 -9.98 -0.29 8.55
CA ALA A 250 -11.22 0.42 8.18
C ALA A 250 -12.48 -0.41 8.43
N PRO A 251 -12.58 -1.71 8.02
CA PRO A 251 -13.76 -2.52 8.27
C PRO A 251 -14.13 -2.60 9.75
N PHE A 252 -13.17 -2.86 10.63
CA PHE A 252 -13.50 -3.00 12.05
C PHE A 252 -13.94 -1.69 12.70
N LEU A 253 -13.40 -0.55 12.25
CA LEU A 253 -13.79 0.77 12.81
C LEU A 253 -15.26 1.11 12.60
N ILE A 254 -15.85 0.63 11.52
CA ILE A 254 -17.24 0.90 11.15
C ILE A 254 -18.18 -0.31 11.32
N GLY A 255 -17.67 -1.42 11.87
CA GLY A 255 -18.45 -2.64 12.05
C GLY A 255 -18.77 -3.38 10.74
N ALA A 256 -17.99 -3.17 9.69
CA ALA A 256 -18.13 -3.84 8.41
C ALA A 256 -17.49 -5.24 8.40
N ARG A 257 -17.64 -5.97 7.30
CA ARG A 257 -17.02 -7.28 7.09
C ARG A 257 -15.83 -7.18 6.15
N SER A 258 -14.73 -7.85 6.47
CA SER A 258 -13.56 -8.00 5.62
C SER A 258 -13.53 -9.39 4.98
N VAL A 259 -13.28 -9.44 3.67
CA VAL A 259 -13.04 -10.65 2.88
C VAL A 259 -11.62 -10.57 2.35
N LEU A 260 -10.77 -11.50 2.79
CA LEU A 260 -9.34 -11.50 2.50
C LEU A 260 -9.00 -12.53 1.43
N LEU A 261 -8.15 -12.12 0.49
CA LEU A 261 -7.61 -13.01 -0.54
C LEU A 261 -6.09 -13.12 -0.35
N ASP A 262 -5.58 -14.33 -0.19
CA ASP A 262 -4.17 -14.56 0.12
C ASP A 262 -3.23 -14.38 -1.10
N ILE A 263 -3.71 -14.76 -2.27
CA ILE A 263 -3.02 -14.60 -3.55
C ILE A 263 -4.01 -14.04 -4.56
N PHE A 264 -3.70 -12.90 -5.16
CA PHE A 264 -4.55 -12.37 -6.22
C PHE A 264 -4.57 -13.35 -7.41
N ASN A 265 -5.76 -13.81 -7.69
CA ASN A 265 -6.16 -14.49 -8.91
C ASN A 265 -7.50 -13.89 -9.32
N PRO A 266 -7.70 -13.45 -10.55
CA PRO A 266 -8.92 -12.74 -10.94
C PRO A 266 -10.18 -13.60 -10.85
N LEU A 267 -10.10 -14.91 -11.12
CA LEU A 267 -11.24 -15.83 -10.98
C LEU A 267 -11.65 -16.01 -9.51
N ASP A 268 -10.68 -16.25 -8.63
CA ASP A 268 -10.93 -16.39 -7.19
C ASP A 268 -11.49 -15.09 -6.60
N CYS A 269 -10.96 -13.94 -7.06
CA CYS A 269 -11.42 -12.62 -6.64
C CYS A 269 -12.89 -12.39 -7.05
N LEU A 270 -13.28 -12.73 -8.29
CA LEU A 270 -14.65 -12.61 -8.78
C LEU A 270 -15.60 -13.59 -8.10
N ALA A 271 -15.13 -14.82 -7.85
CA ALA A 271 -15.89 -15.83 -7.11
C ALA A 271 -16.22 -15.35 -5.67
N LEU A 272 -15.22 -14.81 -4.96
CA LEU A 272 -15.42 -14.24 -3.62
C LEU A 272 -16.32 -13.00 -3.65
N LEU A 273 -16.16 -12.12 -4.65
CA LEU A 273 -17.01 -10.94 -4.81
C LEU A 273 -18.48 -11.34 -4.92
N GLN A 274 -18.78 -12.34 -5.75
CA GLN A 274 -20.12 -12.87 -5.95
C GLN A 274 -20.63 -13.61 -4.70
N GLN A 275 -19.85 -14.58 -4.18
CA GLN A 275 -20.22 -15.45 -3.05
C GLN A 275 -20.49 -14.62 -1.78
N GLU A 276 -19.58 -13.71 -1.45
CA GLU A 276 -19.63 -12.91 -0.23
C GLU A 276 -20.38 -11.59 -0.43
N ARG A 277 -20.91 -11.34 -1.65
CA ARG A 277 -21.63 -10.12 -2.01
C ARG A 277 -20.86 -8.86 -1.61
N CYS A 278 -19.59 -8.80 -1.99
CA CYS A 278 -18.73 -7.69 -1.62
C CYS A 278 -19.22 -6.38 -2.24
N THR A 279 -19.21 -5.29 -1.45
CA THR A 279 -19.73 -3.98 -1.86
C THR A 279 -18.64 -3.03 -2.33
N CYS A 280 -17.41 -3.27 -1.89
CA CYS A 280 -16.25 -2.49 -2.32
C CYS A 280 -15.00 -3.36 -2.45
N VAL A 281 -14.16 -3.01 -3.42
CA VAL A 281 -12.85 -3.61 -3.65
C VAL A 281 -11.81 -2.50 -3.64
N LEU A 282 -10.66 -2.76 -3.04
CA LEU A 282 -9.53 -1.86 -3.05
C LEU A 282 -8.31 -2.54 -3.65
N GLY A 283 -7.69 -1.92 -4.64
CA GLY A 283 -6.54 -2.53 -5.30
C GLY A 283 -5.79 -1.58 -6.23
N ALA A 284 -4.78 -2.11 -6.90
CA ALA A 284 -4.01 -1.39 -7.91
C ALA A 284 -4.57 -1.62 -9.32
N THR A 285 -4.16 -0.76 -10.27
CA THR A 285 -4.58 -0.82 -11.68
C THR A 285 -4.45 -2.21 -12.33
N PRO A 286 -3.37 -3.00 -12.11
CA PRO A 286 -3.30 -4.34 -12.66
C PRO A 286 -4.46 -5.26 -12.23
N PHE A 287 -4.90 -5.15 -10.97
CA PHE A 287 -6.02 -5.97 -10.47
C PHE A 287 -7.33 -5.64 -11.21
N VAL A 288 -7.60 -4.35 -11.44
CA VAL A 288 -8.77 -3.92 -12.21
C VAL A 288 -8.73 -4.46 -13.64
N TYR A 289 -7.57 -4.36 -14.29
CA TYR A 289 -7.38 -4.83 -15.66
C TYR A 289 -7.65 -6.34 -15.77
N ASP A 290 -7.04 -7.13 -14.90
CA ASP A 290 -7.19 -8.59 -14.91
C ASP A 290 -8.64 -9.02 -14.61
N LEU A 291 -9.32 -8.32 -13.68
CA LEU A 291 -10.73 -8.56 -13.40
C LEU A 291 -11.63 -8.25 -14.60
N LEU A 292 -11.38 -7.13 -15.31
CA LEU A 292 -12.14 -6.78 -16.52
C LEU A 292 -11.97 -7.82 -17.61
N CYS A 293 -10.74 -8.25 -17.89
CA CYS A 293 -10.44 -9.28 -18.89
C CYS A 293 -11.13 -10.60 -18.54
N THR A 294 -11.14 -10.97 -17.26
CA THR A 294 -11.78 -12.21 -16.80
C THR A 294 -13.29 -12.15 -16.87
N LEU A 295 -13.90 -11.02 -16.46
CA LEU A 295 -15.36 -10.80 -16.56
C LEU A 295 -15.88 -10.88 -17.99
N GLN A 296 -15.10 -10.41 -18.97
CA GLN A 296 -15.44 -10.51 -20.39
C GLN A 296 -15.50 -11.97 -20.90
N GLN A 297 -14.66 -12.83 -20.33
CA GLN A 297 -14.57 -14.24 -20.72
C GLN A 297 -15.50 -15.14 -19.89
N GLN A 298 -15.64 -14.84 -18.62
CA GLN A 298 -16.40 -15.61 -17.64
C GLN A 298 -17.28 -14.66 -16.81
N PRO A 299 -18.56 -14.50 -17.16
CA PRO A 299 -19.47 -13.63 -16.43
C PRO A 299 -19.66 -14.07 -14.98
N HIS A 300 -19.60 -13.11 -14.04
CA HIS A 300 -19.91 -13.26 -12.62
C HIS A 300 -20.93 -12.21 -12.21
N ASP A 301 -21.72 -12.51 -11.17
CA ASP A 301 -22.63 -11.53 -10.59
C ASP A 301 -21.85 -10.55 -9.69
N ILE A 302 -21.66 -9.34 -10.20
CA ILE A 302 -21.02 -8.22 -9.50
C ILE A 302 -22.02 -7.16 -9.05
N SER A 303 -23.32 -7.46 -9.05
CA SER A 303 -24.39 -6.49 -8.74
C SER A 303 -24.32 -5.90 -7.34
N SER A 304 -23.63 -6.56 -6.41
CA SER A 304 -23.38 -6.05 -5.06
C SER A 304 -22.29 -4.96 -5.02
N LEU A 305 -21.42 -4.87 -6.03
CA LEU A 305 -20.28 -3.98 -6.04
C LEU A 305 -20.72 -2.52 -6.24
N ARG A 306 -20.51 -1.69 -5.23
CA ARG A 306 -20.79 -0.25 -5.27
C ARG A 306 -19.69 0.51 -6.01
N PHE A 307 -18.44 0.15 -5.79
CA PHE A 307 -17.27 0.75 -6.44
C PHE A 307 -16.04 -0.13 -6.32
N PHE A 308 -15.10 0.09 -7.25
CA PHE A 308 -13.71 -0.35 -7.13
C PHE A 308 -12.84 0.89 -6.90
N LEU A 309 -12.12 0.95 -5.78
CA LEU A 309 -11.20 2.03 -5.48
C LEU A 309 -9.79 1.64 -5.91
N CYS A 310 -9.19 2.44 -6.77
CA CYS A 310 -7.88 2.18 -7.36
C CYS A 310 -6.85 3.22 -6.92
N GLY A 311 -5.71 2.74 -6.42
CA GLY A 311 -4.62 3.59 -5.96
C GLY A 311 -3.24 2.99 -6.20
N GLY A 312 -2.20 3.76 -5.83
CA GLY A 312 -0.80 3.35 -5.93
C GLY A 312 -0.18 3.48 -7.32
N THR A 313 -0.99 3.51 -8.38
CA THR A 313 -0.58 3.77 -9.76
C THR A 313 -1.66 4.55 -10.49
N THR A 314 -1.30 5.16 -11.64
CA THR A 314 -2.28 5.86 -12.49
C THR A 314 -3.30 4.90 -13.07
N ILE A 315 -4.52 5.38 -13.17
CA ILE A 315 -5.60 4.69 -13.87
C ILE A 315 -5.61 5.17 -15.33
N PRO A 316 -5.30 4.28 -16.31
CA PRO A 316 -5.47 4.62 -17.72
C PRO A 316 -6.95 4.92 -18.05
N LYS A 317 -7.19 5.99 -18.84
CA LYS A 317 -8.57 6.39 -19.22
C LYS A 317 -9.37 5.25 -19.84
N LYS A 318 -8.71 4.40 -20.64
CA LYS A 318 -9.34 3.23 -21.26
C LYS A 318 -9.90 2.26 -20.22
N ILE A 319 -9.12 1.93 -19.18
CA ILE A 319 -9.58 1.04 -18.10
C ILE A 319 -10.80 1.64 -17.38
N ALA A 320 -10.78 2.93 -17.09
CA ALA A 320 -11.91 3.58 -16.43
C ALA A 320 -13.18 3.57 -17.32
N GLN A 321 -13.04 3.73 -18.63
CA GLN A 321 -14.14 3.62 -19.58
C GLN A 321 -14.69 2.19 -19.68
N ASP A 322 -13.80 1.18 -19.72
CA ASP A 322 -14.19 -0.23 -19.77
C ASP A 322 -14.92 -0.65 -18.48
N CYS A 323 -14.46 -0.21 -17.33
CA CYS A 323 -15.17 -0.37 -16.04
C CYS A 323 -16.60 0.17 -16.12
N LEU A 324 -16.74 1.39 -16.61
CA LEU A 324 -18.05 2.04 -16.73
C LEU A 324 -19.00 1.24 -17.64
N GLN A 325 -18.50 0.74 -18.79
CA GLN A 325 -19.30 -0.09 -19.71
C GLN A 325 -19.77 -1.40 -19.08
N MET A 326 -19.01 -1.93 -18.13
CA MET A 326 -19.34 -3.14 -17.36
C MET A 326 -20.10 -2.86 -16.06
N GLY A 327 -20.53 -1.61 -15.83
CA GLY A 327 -21.28 -1.22 -14.63
C GLY A 327 -20.42 -1.10 -13.36
N ILE A 328 -19.09 -1.12 -13.49
CA ILE A 328 -18.17 -0.96 -12.37
C ILE A 328 -17.84 0.53 -12.20
N LYS A 329 -18.18 1.09 -11.05
CA LYS A 329 -17.78 2.45 -10.67
C LYS A 329 -16.34 2.41 -10.18
N LEU A 330 -15.41 2.83 -11.03
CA LEU A 330 -14.00 2.95 -10.69
C LEU A 330 -13.72 4.32 -10.10
N LEU A 331 -13.08 4.38 -8.94
CA LEU A 331 -12.68 5.61 -8.25
C LEU A 331 -11.18 5.67 -8.09
N SER A 332 -10.60 6.88 -8.11
CA SER A 332 -9.19 7.10 -7.83
C SER A 332 -8.96 7.52 -6.38
N VAL A 333 -7.87 7.02 -5.80
CA VAL A 333 -7.35 7.46 -4.51
C VAL A 333 -5.85 7.70 -4.63
N TYR A 334 -5.39 8.82 -4.07
CA TYR A 334 -3.98 9.12 -3.97
C TYR A 334 -3.54 9.20 -2.51
N GLY A 335 -2.36 8.65 -2.25
CA GLY A 335 -1.68 8.67 -0.97
C GLY A 335 -0.42 7.81 -0.98
N SER A 336 0.28 7.84 0.11
CA SER A 336 1.48 7.04 0.37
C SER A 336 1.36 6.36 1.73
N THR A 337 2.32 5.53 2.11
CA THR A 337 2.36 4.99 3.47
C THR A 337 2.53 6.12 4.51
N GLU A 338 3.26 7.17 4.15
CA GLU A 338 3.58 8.32 5.01
C GLU A 338 2.40 9.26 5.23
N SER A 339 1.50 9.39 4.27
CA SER A 339 0.35 10.31 4.34
C SER A 339 -0.99 9.60 4.33
N SER A 340 -1.00 8.25 4.26
CA SER A 340 -2.21 7.46 4.06
C SER A 340 -3.04 7.95 2.85
N PRO A 341 -4.22 7.45 2.56
CA PRO A 341 -5.10 8.04 1.56
C PRO A 341 -5.54 9.43 1.98
N HIS A 342 -5.10 10.44 1.27
CA HIS A 342 -5.40 11.82 1.62
C HIS A 342 -6.05 12.65 0.50
N ALA A 343 -6.08 12.12 -0.72
CA ALA A 343 -6.93 12.64 -1.80
C ALA A 343 -7.77 11.51 -2.39
N VAL A 344 -9.08 11.72 -2.46
CA VAL A 344 -10.05 10.70 -2.88
C VAL A 344 -11.13 11.34 -3.74
N VAL A 345 -11.48 10.70 -4.85
CA VAL A 345 -12.65 11.05 -5.66
C VAL A 345 -13.90 10.56 -4.95
N ASN A 346 -14.94 11.39 -4.83
CA ASN A 346 -16.19 11.01 -4.18
C ASN A 346 -17.03 10.05 -5.04
N LEU A 347 -17.92 9.33 -4.37
CA LEU A 347 -18.93 8.51 -5.06
C LEU A 347 -19.81 9.32 -6.00
N ASP A 348 -20.16 10.54 -5.63
CA ASP A 348 -21.11 11.39 -6.38
C ASP A 348 -20.43 12.38 -7.33
N ASP A 349 -19.10 12.31 -7.45
CA ASP A 349 -18.36 13.16 -8.40
C ASP A 349 -18.77 12.84 -9.84
N PRO A 350 -18.88 13.87 -10.69
CA PRO A 350 -19.19 13.66 -12.10
C PRO A 350 -18.07 12.87 -12.78
N LEU A 351 -18.44 12.09 -13.80
CA LEU A 351 -17.50 11.23 -14.53
C LEU A 351 -16.24 11.95 -15.01
N SER A 352 -16.35 13.23 -15.37
CA SER A 352 -15.21 14.05 -15.76
C SER A 352 -14.17 14.18 -14.64
N ARG A 353 -14.57 14.25 -13.37
CA ARG A 353 -13.67 14.27 -12.21
C ARG A 353 -13.01 12.91 -12.00
N VAL A 354 -13.81 11.85 -12.06
CA VAL A 354 -13.32 10.47 -11.93
C VAL A 354 -12.24 10.12 -12.97
N LEU A 355 -12.44 10.56 -14.22
CA LEU A 355 -11.53 10.25 -15.33
C LEU A 355 -10.27 11.13 -15.37
N ASN A 356 -10.31 12.35 -14.84
CA ASN A 356 -9.26 13.33 -15.06
C ASN A 356 -8.54 13.80 -13.79
N THR A 357 -8.99 13.38 -12.59
CA THR A 357 -8.36 13.75 -11.32
C THR A 357 -8.01 12.53 -10.48
N ASP A 358 -7.22 12.74 -9.44
CA ASP A 358 -6.90 11.73 -8.42
C ASP A 358 -7.57 12.08 -7.07
N GLY A 359 -8.61 12.93 -7.12
CA GLY A 359 -9.43 13.35 -6.00
C GLY A 359 -9.03 14.71 -5.43
N PHE A 360 -9.64 15.06 -4.32
CA PHE A 360 -9.32 16.24 -3.52
C PHE A 360 -9.14 15.87 -2.05
N ALA A 361 -8.61 16.82 -1.27
CA ALA A 361 -8.20 16.59 0.10
C ALA A 361 -9.30 15.93 0.96
N ALA A 362 -8.91 14.88 1.68
CA ALA A 362 -9.77 14.23 2.68
C ALA A 362 -10.05 15.17 3.87
N PRO A 363 -11.11 14.94 4.66
CA PRO A 363 -11.40 15.76 5.85
C PRO A 363 -10.19 15.90 6.78
N GLY A 364 -9.85 17.15 7.13
CA GLY A 364 -8.71 17.46 7.99
C GLY A 364 -7.36 17.56 7.29
N VAL A 365 -7.29 17.24 6.00
CA VAL A 365 -6.07 17.31 5.18
C VAL A 365 -6.01 18.61 4.40
N GLU A 366 -4.84 19.19 4.36
CA GLU A 366 -4.47 20.32 3.52
C GLU A 366 -3.50 19.83 2.44
N ILE A 367 -3.70 20.22 1.17
CA ILE A 367 -2.80 19.91 0.05
C ILE A 367 -2.38 21.23 -0.58
N LYS A 368 -1.10 21.32 -0.98
CA LYS A 368 -0.56 22.39 -1.82
C LYS A 368 0.38 21.81 -2.86
N VAL A 369 0.55 22.54 -3.96
CA VAL A 369 1.56 22.27 -4.99
C VAL A 369 2.67 23.28 -4.82
N VAL A 370 3.92 22.84 -4.82
CA VAL A 370 5.06 23.73 -4.52
C VAL A 370 6.16 23.63 -5.56
N ASP A 371 6.95 24.73 -5.68
CA ASP A 371 8.16 24.77 -6.48
C ASP A 371 9.35 24.06 -5.80
N LYS A 372 10.55 24.18 -6.36
CA LYS A 372 11.79 23.59 -5.84
C LYS A 372 12.22 24.20 -4.50
N GLU A 373 11.85 25.44 -4.24
CA GLU A 373 12.11 26.21 -3.03
C GLU A 373 10.99 26.03 -1.98
N ARG A 374 9.99 25.15 -2.27
CA ARG A 374 8.81 24.86 -1.43
C ARG A 374 7.82 26.02 -1.31
N ASN A 375 7.85 27.00 -2.21
CA ASN A 375 6.82 28.05 -2.29
C ASN A 375 5.56 27.51 -2.98
N PRO A 376 4.35 27.88 -2.52
CA PRO A 376 3.11 27.49 -3.18
C PRO A 376 3.02 28.01 -4.61
N LEU A 377 2.61 27.17 -5.54
CA LEU A 377 2.37 27.50 -6.94
C LEU A 377 0.89 27.87 -7.18
N PRO A 378 0.59 28.70 -8.19
CA PRO A 378 -0.77 28.96 -8.66
C PRO A 378 -1.49 27.69 -9.11
N TYR A 379 -2.83 27.72 -9.10
CA TYR A 379 -3.63 26.64 -9.64
C TYR A 379 -3.31 26.37 -11.12
N GLY A 380 -3.24 25.08 -11.48
CA GLY A 380 -2.93 24.60 -12.82
C GLY A 380 -1.43 24.47 -13.12
N GLU A 381 -0.55 25.05 -12.33
CA GLU A 381 0.89 24.85 -12.47
C GLU A 381 1.33 23.50 -11.89
N GLU A 382 2.41 22.94 -12.46
CA GLU A 382 2.97 21.67 -12.02
C GLU A 382 4.08 21.88 -11.01
N GLY A 383 3.98 21.17 -9.89
CA GLY A 383 5.00 21.16 -8.86
C GLY A 383 4.93 19.93 -7.99
N GLU A 384 5.71 19.94 -6.91
CA GLU A 384 5.69 18.84 -5.94
C GLU A 384 4.42 18.88 -5.08
N GLU A 385 3.78 17.73 -4.91
CA GLU A 385 2.69 17.58 -3.96
C GLU A 385 3.22 17.65 -2.53
N ALA A 386 2.60 18.51 -1.73
CA ALA A 386 2.82 18.55 -0.29
C ALA A 386 1.48 18.50 0.45
N SER A 387 1.40 17.61 1.44
CA SER A 387 0.20 17.42 2.26
C SER A 387 0.48 17.59 3.74
N ARG A 388 -0.52 18.07 4.46
CA ARG A 388 -0.50 18.23 5.92
C ARG A 388 -1.83 17.82 6.50
N GLY A 389 -1.81 17.00 7.54
CA GLY A 389 -3.06 16.54 8.17
C GLY A 389 -2.83 15.64 9.38
N PRO A 390 -3.92 15.29 10.06
CA PRO A 390 -3.89 14.40 11.23
C PRO A 390 -3.48 12.96 10.89
N ASN A 391 -3.52 12.60 9.62
CA ASN A 391 -3.14 11.31 9.03
C ASN A 391 -1.64 11.17 8.73
N VAL A 392 -0.90 12.28 8.67
CA VAL A 392 0.51 12.30 8.29
C VAL A 392 1.37 11.62 9.35
N PHE A 393 2.27 10.76 8.92
CA PHE A 393 3.15 9.95 9.77
C PHE A 393 4.03 10.76 10.74
N MET A 394 4.61 10.07 11.71
CA MET A 394 5.45 10.70 12.74
C MET A 394 6.95 10.73 12.40
N GLY A 395 7.30 10.34 11.18
CA GLY A 395 8.67 10.21 10.71
C GLY A 395 9.07 8.75 10.44
N TYR A 396 10.30 8.59 9.97
CA TYR A 396 10.89 7.26 9.73
C TYR A 396 11.62 6.75 10.96
N LEU A 397 11.43 5.48 11.28
CA LEU A 397 12.01 4.81 12.45
C LEU A 397 13.53 4.87 12.41
N ASP A 398 14.11 5.50 13.44
CA ASP A 398 15.57 5.70 13.61
C ASP A 398 16.27 6.34 12.38
N GLU A 399 15.54 7.24 11.66
CA GLU A 399 16.04 7.98 10.50
C GLU A 399 15.67 9.47 10.63
N PRO A 400 16.26 10.20 11.60
CA PRO A 400 15.87 11.59 11.87
C PRO A 400 16.17 12.55 10.72
N GLU A 401 17.30 12.36 10.00
CA GLU A 401 17.67 13.19 8.85
C GLU A 401 16.72 12.96 7.67
N LEU A 402 16.35 11.71 7.42
CA LEU A 402 15.40 11.37 6.38
C LEU A 402 14.01 11.93 6.70
N SER A 403 13.62 11.85 7.97
CA SER A 403 12.37 12.42 8.46
C SER A 403 12.33 13.94 8.27
N ALA A 404 13.40 14.64 8.59
CA ALA A 404 13.52 16.09 8.43
C ALA A 404 13.53 16.54 6.95
N ARG A 405 13.97 15.69 6.03
CA ARG A 405 13.89 15.96 4.58
C ARG A 405 12.45 15.84 4.08
N ALA A 406 11.69 14.88 4.61
CA ALA A 406 10.33 14.58 4.17
C ALA A 406 9.27 15.44 4.88
N LEU A 407 9.49 15.81 6.15
CA LEU A 407 8.59 16.60 6.98
C LEU A 407 9.26 17.90 7.38
N ASP A 408 8.58 19.04 7.17
CA ASP A 408 9.04 20.31 7.74
C ASP A 408 8.47 20.56 9.15
N GLU A 409 8.91 21.67 9.77
CA GLU A 409 8.50 22.06 11.13
C GLU A 409 7.00 22.40 11.22
N ASP A 410 6.40 22.87 10.12
CA ASP A 410 4.97 23.15 9.98
C ASP A 410 4.13 21.89 9.71
N GLY A 411 4.78 20.75 9.55
CA GLY A 411 4.20 19.44 9.32
C GLY A 411 3.71 19.16 7.92
N TRP A 412 4.22 19.88 6.96
CA TRP A 412 4.05 19.51 5.58
C TRP A 412 4.93 18.30 5.23
N TYR A 413 4.32 17.28 4.72
CA TYR A 413 4.98 16.14 4.12
C TYR A 413 5.14 16.38 2.62
N TYR A 414 6.36 16.30 2.13
CA TYR A 414 6.73 16.45 0.72
C TYR A 414 6.88 15.06 0.10
N SER A 415 5.95 14.72 -0.81
CA SER A 415 5.79 13.35 -1.29
C SER A 415 6.84 12.90 -2.31
N GLY A 416 7.49 13.86 -2.97
CA GLY A 416 8.33 13.61 -4.15
C GLY A 416 7.53 13.27 -5.41
N ASP A 417 6.19 13.32 -5.35
CA ASP A 417 5.33 13.17 -6.50
C ASP A 417 5.02 14.54 -7.11
N LEU A 418 4.91 14.62 -8.44
CA LEU A 418 4.51 15.83 -9.15
C LEU A 418 3.00 15.81 -9.37
N CYS A 419 2.38 16.96 -9.22
CA CYS A 419 0.96 17.12 -9.45
C CYS A 419 0.60 18.50 -9.96
N ARG A 420 -0.65 18.65 -10.42
CA ARG A 420 -1.35 19.91 -10.66
C ARG A 420 -2.60 19.93 -9.80
N MET A 421 -2.96 21.11 -9.30
CA MET A 421 -4.20 21.30 -8.55
C MET A 421 -5.05 22.34 -9.29
N ASP A 422 -6.34 22.05 -9.48
CA ASP A 422 -7.27 22.99 -10.09
C ASP A 422 -7.88 23.94 -9.04
N ALA A 423 -8.65 24.92 -9.51
CA ALA A 423 -9.27 25.94 -8.65
C ALA A 423 -10.33 25.36 -7.66
N ASP A 424 -10.84 24.16 -7.93
CA ASP A 424 -11.77 23.46 -7.06
C ASP A 424 -11.04 22.56 -6.03
N GLY A 425 -9.70 22.53 -6.06
CA GLY A 425 -8.85 21.77 -5.15
C GLY A 425 -8.64 20.29 -5.53
N TYR A 426 -9.08 19.89 -6.74
CA TYR A 426 -8.78 18.54 -7.23
C TYR A 426 -7.35 18.47 -7.74
N ILE A 427 -6.65 17.40 -7.37
CA ILE A 427 -5.29 17.14 -7.81
C ILE A 427 -5.25 16.15 -8.97
N LYS A 428 -4.22 16.26 -9.79
CA LYS A 428 -3.83 15.25 -10.78
C LYS A 428 -2.35 14.99 -10.66
N ILE A 429 -2.00 13.78 -10.27
CA ILE A 429 -0.62 13.33 -10.21
C ILE A 429 -0.07 13.22 -11.63
N THR A 430 1.03 13.88 -11.93
CA THR A 430 1.63 13.93 -13.26
C THR A 430 2.94 13.16 -13.36
N GLY A 431 3.53 12.74 -12.23
CA GLY A 431 4.76 11.97 -12.23
C GLY A 431 5.43 11.89 -10.87
N ARG A 432 6.72 11.55 -10.90
CA ARG A 432 7.61 11.60 -9.72
C ARG A 432 8.84 12.39 -10.02
N LYS A 433 9.29 13.21 -9.07
CA LYS A 433 10.52 14.03 -9.21
C LYS A 433 11.73 13.19 -9.65
N LYS A 434 11.92 12.03 -9.03
CA LYS A 434 13.04 11.11 -9.33
C LYS A 434 12.89 10.29 -10.61
N ASP A 435 11.71 10.28 -11.22
CA ASP A 435 11.43 9.58 -12.48
C ASP A 435 11.39 10.55 -13.67
N ILE A 436 11.65 11.84 -13.45
CA ILE A 436 11.89 12.81 -14.51
C ILE A 436 13.22 12.46 -15.18
N ILE A 437 13.20 12.39 -16.50
CA ILE A 437 14.40 12.19 -17.33
C ILE A 437 14.88 13.58 -17.76
N VAL A 438 16.12 13.94 -17.39
CA VAL A 438 16.70 15.26 -17.69
C VAL A 438 17.56 15.17 -18.94
N ARG A 439 16.94 15.39 -20.10
CA ARG A 439 17.58 15.25 -21.40
C ARG A 439 18.08 16.59 -21.93
N GLY A 440 19.38 16.84 -21.84
CA GLY A 440 19.98 18.09 -22.38
C GLY A 440 19.36 19.38 -21.83
N GLY A 441 18.90 19.33 -20.57
CA GLY A 441 18.21 20.46 -19.92
C GLY A 441 16.68 20.42 -20.02
N GLU A 442 16.11 19.56 -20.88
CA GLU A 442 14.67 19.36 -20.99
C GLU A 442 14.20 18.28 -20.01
N ASN A 443 13.13 18.57 -19.26
CA ASN A 443 12.51 17.61 -18.33
C ASN A 443 11.45 16.79 -19.07
N ILE A 444 11.62 15.47 -19.07
CA ILE A 444 10.67 14.53 -19.66
C ILE A 444 9.95 13.79 -18.53
N SER A 445 8.63 13.95 -18.47
CA SER A 445 7.80 13.17 -17.57
C SER A 445 7.74 11.73 -18.07
N SER A 446 8.33 10.80 -17.31
CA SER A 446 8.24 9.37 -17.62
C SER A 446 6.81 8.93 -17.80
N ARG A 447 5.89 9.42 -16.97
CA ARG A 447 4.47 9.09 -17.02
C ARG A 447 3.81 9.54 -18.33
N GLU A 448 4.05 10.77 -18.78
CA GLU A 448 3.49 11.27 -20.04
C GLU A 448 3.87 10.36 -21.21
N VAL A 449 5.13 9.92 -21.24
CA VAL A 449 5.63 9.02 -22.29
C VAL A 449 5.01 7.63 -22.16
N GLU A 450 4.88 7.10 -20.96
CA GLU A 450 4.21 5.81 -20.69
C GLU A 450 2.73 5.84 -21.11
N ASP A 451 2.01 6.91 -20.80
CA ASP A 451 0.60 7.08 -21.20
C ASP A 451 0.43 7.10 -22.73
N ILE A 452 1.42 7.62 -23.47
CA ILE A 452 1.43 7.58 -24.93
C ILE A 452 1.75 6.16 -25.43
N LEU A 453 2.77 5.50 -24.88
CA LEU A 453 3.13 4.12 -25.22
C LEU A 453 1.95 3.17 -25.01
N MET A 454 1.21 3.29 -23.91
CA MET A 454 0.04 2.46 -23.61
C MET A 454 -1.11 2.62 -24.60
N GLN A 455 -1.14 3.68 -25.41
CA GLN A 455 -2.11 3.85 -26.50
C GLN A 455 -1.69 3.14 -27.79
N HIS A 456 -0.48 2.58 -27.85
CA HIS A 456 0.00 1.88 -29.03
C HIS A 456 -0.72 0.52 -29.16
N PRO A 457 -1.25 0.15 -30.36
CA PRO A 457 -2.10 -1.04 -30.52
C PRO A 457 -1.42 -2.36 -30.14
N ARG A 458 -0.09 -2.44 -30.26
CA ARG A 458 0.70 -3.67 -29.97
C ARG A 458 1.20 -3.73 -28.53
N ILE A 459 1.22 -2.62 -27.79
CA ILE A 459 1.77 -2.57 -26.42
C ILE A 459 0.71 -3.00 -25.42
N HIS A 460 1.08 -3.93 -24.56
CA HIS A 460 0.29 -4.39 -23.42
C HIS A 460 0.65 -3.62 -22.15
N ASP A 461 1.96 -3.40 -21.92
CA ASP A 461 2.49 -2.73 -20.72
C ASP A 461 3.76 -1.95 -21.09
N ALA A 462 4.04 -0.85 -20.40
CA ALA A 462 5.18 -0.01 -20.70
C ALA A 462 5.74 0.68 -19.45
N ALA A 463 7.06 0.83 -19.44
CA ALA A 463 7.77 1.69 -18.51
C ALA A 463 8.87 2.45 -19.25
N ILE A 464 9.11 3.70 -18.86
CA ILE A 464 10.23 4.47 -19.38
C ILE A 464 11.17 4.86 -18.26
N VAL A 465 12.47 4.76 -18.52
CA VAL A 465 13.52 5.09 -17.55
C VAL A 465 14.60 5.95 -18.18
N ALA A 466 15.31 6.69 -17.33
CA ALA A 466 16.51 7.40 -17.73
C ALA A 466 17.62 6.39 -18.07
N MET A 467 18.33 6.64 -19.13
CA MET A 467 19.52 5.97 -19.63
C MET A 467 20.66 6.98 -19.68
N PRO A 468 21.85 6.70 -19.13
CA PRO A 468 22.99 7.63 -19.18
C PRO A 468 23.39 7.99 -20.61
N ASP A 469 23.75 9.25 -20.85
CA ASP A 469 24.30 9.75 -22.10
C ASP A 469 25.38 10.81 -21.84
N GLU A 470 26.57 10.65 -22.45
CA GLU A 470 27.71 11.54 -22.21
C GLU A 470 27.45 12.99 -22.60
N ARG A 471 26.64 13.21 -23.64
CA ARG A 471 26.40 14.56 -24.18
C ARG A 471 25.15 15.23 -23.57
N LEU A 472 24.08 14.45 -23.35
CA LEU A 472 22.79 14.98 -22.93
C LEU A 472 22.51 14.77 -21.43
N GLY A 473 23.43 14.11 -20.73
CA GLY A 473 23.23 13.65 -19.35
C GLY A 473 22.39 12.39 -19.31
N GLU A 474 21.16 12.48 -19.79
CA GLU A 474 20.24 11.35 -19.86
C GLU A 474 19.52 11.30 -21.21
N ARG A 475 19.11 10.07 -21.60
CA ARG A 475 18.14 9.77 -22.66
C ARG A 475 17.03 8.88 -22.14
N SER A 476 15.98 8.73 -22.92
CA SER A 476 14.83 7.92 -22.54
C SER A 476 14.90 6.52 -23.17
N CYS A 477 14.82 5.47 -22.32
CA CYS A 477 14.69 4.07 -22.71
C CYS A 477 13.30 3.56 -22.38
N ALA A 478 12.57 3.08 -23.39
CA ALA A 478 11.26 2.45 -23.22
C ALA A 478 11.42 0.92 -23.08
N TYR A 479 10.90 0.38 -21.99
CA TYR A 479 10.67 -1.05 -21.80
C TYR A 479 9.21 -1.34 -22.11
N VAL A 480 8.94 -2.29 -23.00
CA VAL A 480 7.57 -2.60 -23.41
C VAL A 480 7.31 -4.11 -23.38
N VAL A 481 6.10 -4.47 -22.96
CA VAL A 481 5.53 -5.81 -23.08
C VAL A 481 4.54 -5.79 -24.23
N LEU A 482 4.66 -6.70 -25.18
CA LEU A 482 3.77 -6.79 -26.32
C LEU A 482 2.51 -7.60 -25.98
N LYS A 483 1.39 -7.30 -26.64
CA LYS A 483 0.20 -8.15 -26.62
C LYS A 483 0.51 -9.48 -27.34
N ALA A 484 -0.04 -10.57 -26.86
CA ALA A 484 0.24 -11.94 -27.34
C ALA A 484 0.10 -12.16 -28.86
N ALA A 485 -0.71 -11.33 -29.54
CA ALA A 485 -0.90 -11.40 -30.99
C ALA A 485 0.27 -10.82 -31.82
N TYR A 486 1.29 -10.20 -31.19
CA TYR A 486 2.36 -9.48 -31.87
C TYR A 486 3.73 -9.98 -31.42
N GLY A 487 4.58 -10.34 -32.39
CA GLY A 487 5.92 -10.90 -32.10
C GLY A 487 7.04 -9.87 -32.00
N SER A 488 6.88 -8.65 -32.54
CA SER A 488 7.94 -7.64 -32.56
C SER A 488 7.40 -6.22 -32.62
N LEU A 489 8.20 -5.28 -32.19
CA LEU A 489 8.01 -3.83 -32.31
C LEU A 489 9.38 -3.18 -32.42
N THR A 490 9.56 -2.25 -33.38
CA THR A 490 10.82 -1.53 -33.55
C THR A 490 10.74 -0.12 -32.99
N LEU A 491 11.91 0.48 -32.73
CA LEU A 491 11.98 1.86 -32.26
C LEU A 491 11.40 2.85 -33.29
N GLU A 492 11.64 2.60 -34.59
CA GLU A 492 11.11 3.42 -35.69
C GLU A 492 9.58 3.42 -35.72
N GLU A 493 8.96 2.27 -35.46
CA GLU A 493 7.49 2.16 -35.36
C GLU A 493 6.94 2.96 -34.17
N VAL A 494 7.64 2.93 -33.03
CA VAL A 494 7.31 3.73 -31.84
C VAL A 494 7.49 5.21 -32.15
N ILE A 495 8.60 5.64 -32.75
CA ILE A 495 8.86 7.02 -33.16
C ILE A 495 7.77 7.51 -34.12
N ALA A 496 7.40 6.70 -35.12
CA ALA A 496 6.33 7.04 -36.05
C ALA A 496 4.97 7.18 -35.33
N PHE A 497 4.70 6.36 -34.31
CA PHE A 497 3.50 6.49 -33.49
C PHE A 497 3.47 7.81 -32.70
N PHE A 498 4.58 8.18 -32.06
CA PHE A 498 4.73 9.46 -31.35
C PHE A 498 4.56 10.65 -32.29
N GLY A 499 5.08 10.56 -33.53
CA GLY A 499 4.89 11.57 -34.55
C GLY A 499 3.41 11.83 -34.88
N ARG A 500 2.59 10.79 -34.95
CA ARG A 500 1.13 10.90 -35.12
C ARG A 500 0.42 11.55 -33.94
N LYS A 501 0.98 11.41 -32.73
CA LYS A 501 0.45 12.06 -31.51
C LYS A 501 0.81 13.54 -31.40
N ARG A 502 1.66 14.06 -32.29
CA ARG A 502 2.08 15.47 -32.36
C ARG A 502 2.69 16.01 -31.07
N VAL A 503 3.37 15.16 -30.30
CA VAL A 503 4.13 15.56 -29.10
C VAL A 503 5.52 16.06 -29.46
N ALA A 504 6.15 16.81 -28.56
CA ALA A 504 7.49 17.35 -28.78
C ALA A 504 8.52 16.21 -28.99
N LYS A 505 9.44 16.39 -29.94
CA LYS A 505 10.39 15.34 -30.34
C LYS A 505 11.32 14.88 -29.22
N TYR A 506 11.68 15.76 -28.28
CA TYR A 506 12.55 15.40 -27.16
C TYR A 506 11.91 14.37 -26.21
N LYS A 507 10.58 14.19 -26.26
CA LYS A 507 9.83 13.19 -25.49
C LYS A 507 9.79 11.79 -26.12
N TYR A 508 10.29 11.66 -27.34
CA TYR A 508 10.29 10.36 -28.04
C TYR A 508 11.29 9.42 -27.37
N PRO A 509 10.94 8.15 -27.17
CA PRO A 509 11.91 7.16 -26.73
C PRO A 509 13.08 7.09 -27.70
N GLU A 510 14.31 7.01 -27.15
CA GLU A 510 15.55 6.93 -27.94
C GLU A 510 16.15 5.51 -27.92
N HIS A 511 15.66 4.68 -27.01
CA HIS A 511 15.98 3.26 -26.95
C HIS A 511 14.72 2.46 -26.64
N LEU A 512 14.64 1.21 -27.15
CA LEU A 512 13.49 0.32 -26.97
C LEU A 512 13.96 -1.08 -26.58
N VAL A 513 13.44 -1.57 -25.46
CA VAL A 513 13.66 -2.94 -24.99
C VAL A 513 12.30 -3.64 -24.92
N VAL A 514 12.15 -4.72 -25.67
CA VAL A 514 10.98 -5.59 -25.59
C VAL A 514 11.26 -6.67 -24.55
N VAL A 515 10.37 -6.84 -23.60
CA VAL A 515 10.49 -7.82 -22.50
C VAL A 515 9.20 -8.63 -22.35
N ASP A 516 9.31 -9.82 -21.77
CA ASP A 516 8.14 -10.68 -21.52
C ASP A 516 7.26 -10.13 -20.38
N SER A 517 7.88 -9.48 -19.39
CA SER A 517 7.18 -8.85 -18.26
C SER A 517 8.00 -7.71 -17.66
N LEU A 518 7.32 -6.73 -17.06
CA LEU A 518 7.97 -5.68 -16.27
C LEU A 518 8.14 -6.13 -14.82
N PRO A 519 9.28 -5.82 -14.17
CA PRO A 519 9.49 -6.14 -12.77
C PRO A 519 8.53 -5.34 -11.88
N ARG A 520 7.74 -6.05 -11.05
CA ARG A 520 6.76 -5.46 -10.15
C ARG A 520 6.99 -5.90 -8.72
N ASN A 521 6.67 -5.02 -7.78
CA ASN A 521 6.60 -5.40 -6.38
C ASN A 521 5.27 -6.12 -6.06
N ALA A 522 5.11 -6.59 -4.81
CA ALA A 522 3.92 -7.32 -4.36
C ALA A 522 2.61 -6.50 -4.46
N SER A 523 2.69 -5.16 -4.47
CA SER A 523 1.54 -4.27 -4.67
C SER A 523 1.26 -3.97 -6.15
N GLY A 524 1.95 -4.63 -7.09
CA GLY A 524 1.78 -4.45 -8.53
C GLY A 524 2.51 -3.25 -9.14
N LYS A 525 3.30 -2.49 -8.35
CA LYS A 525 4.02 -1.31 -8.83
C LYS A 525 5.31 -1.70 -9.56
N ILE A 526 5.55 -1.09 -10.72
CA ILE A 526 6.77 -1.30 -11.51
C ILE A 526 8.00 -0.82 -10.74
N GLN A 527 9.01 -1.67 -10.67
CA GLN A 527 10.30 -1.38 -10.02
C GLN A 527 11.28 -0.76 -11.03
N LYS A 528 11.06 0.51 -11.38
CA LYS A 528 11.87 1.24 -12.38
C LYS A 528 13.38 1.25 -12.07
N PHE A 529 13.77 1.12 -10.80
CA PHE A 529 15.19 1.07 -10.46
C PHE A 529 15.89 -0.17 -11.04
N LEU A 530 15.19 -1.33 -11.13
CA LEU A 530 15.72 -2.53 -11.78
C LEU A 530 15.88 -2.33 -13.28
N LEU A 531 14.94 -1.62 -13.92
CA LEU A 531 15.03 -1.29 -15.34
C LEU A 531 16.20 -0.32 -15.63
N ARG A 532 16.46 0.64 -14.71
CA ARG A 532 17.63 1.52 -14.81
C ARG A 532 18.94 0.74 -14.67
N GLN A 533 19.01 -0.21 -13.77
CA GLN A 533 20.19 -1.08 -13.63
C GLN A 533 20.39 -1.94 -14.87
N ASP A 534 19.32 -2.54 -15.40
CA ASP A 534 19.36 -3.37 -16.61
C ASP A 534 19.85 -2.58 -17.83
N ILE A 535 19.34 -1.36 -18.07
CA ILE A 535 19.79 -0.57 -19.22
C ILE A 535 21.27 -0.15 -19.13
N ILE A 536 21.74 0.19 -17.92
CA ILE A 536 23.16 0.50 -17.69
C ILE A 536 24.04 -0.69 -18.00
N GLN A 537 23.64 -1.89 -17.57
CA GLN A 537 24.37 -3.13 -17.86
C GLN A 537 24.40 -3.41 -19.37
N ARG A 538 23.26 -3.32 -20.07
CA ARG A 538 23.16 -3.53 -21.53
C ARG A 538 24.07 -2.57 -22.31
N LEU A 539 24.10 -1.29 -21.94
CA LEU A 539 25.00 -0.30 -22.55
C LEU A 539 26.47 -0.65 -22.33
N GLY A 540 26.84 -1.13 -21.14
CA GLY A 540 28.19 -1.60 -20.83
C GLY A 540 28.60 -2.82 -21.66
N GLU A 541 27.68 -3.74 -21.93
CA GLU A 541 27.90 -4.92 -22.80
C GLU A 541 28.01 -4.53 -24.27
N GLU A 542 27.20 -3.58 -24.78
CA GLU A 542 27.29 -3.06 -26.13
C GLU A 542 28.65 -2.40 -26.40
N VAL A 543 29.18 -1.61 -25.45
CA VAL A 543 30.51 -0.98 -25.56
C VAL A 543 31.65 -2.00 -25.49
N ALA A 544 31.50 -3.10 -24.78
CA ALA A 544 32.50 -4.15 -24.65
C ALA A 544 32.58 -5.06 -25.93
N HIS A 545 31.57 -5.02 -26.81
CA HIS A 545 31.48 -5.81 -28.04
C HIS A 545 31.80 -4.97 -29.30
N CYS A 546 32.03 -3.67 -29.19
CA CYS A 546 32.55 -2.77 -30.23
C CYS A 546 34.06 -2.53 -30.09
#